data_6ba7cc860335709e6ca6417bf58973c4
#
_entry.id   6ba7cc860335709e6ca6417bf58973c4
#
_cell.length_a   1.000
_cell.length_b   1.000
_cell.length_c   1.000
_cell.angle_alpha   90.00
_cell.angle_beta   90.00
_cell.angle_gamma   90.00
#
_symmetry.space_group_name_H-M   'P 1'
#
loop_
_entity.id
_entity.type
_entity.pdbx_description
1 polymer ?
#
loop_
_entity_poly.entity_id
_entity_poly.type
_entity_poly.pdbx_seq_one_letter_code
_entity_poly.pdbx_strand_id
1 'polypeptide(L)'
;VFIVIMVIGTGLYKSLLGSNSESWEKVGFESLKASMQKGLALMHWQWQYEGRPSSILYETTQAQRVDRIDINADGWPDLARSREACRDFLNIFADSVVVEVSGLELDVDITKQLGISVEFLVQQELNDSGEAVDICRYSRKNQELEYHLGTGKLF
;
A
#
# COMPACT_ATOMS: atom_id res chain seq x y z
N VAL A 1 17.16 -36.42 31.08
CA VAL A 1 16.80 -35.01 31.34
C VAL A 1 17.08 -34.14 30.10
N PHE A 2 18.24 -34.21 29.44
CA PHE A 2 18.57 -33.44 28.25
C PHE A 2 17.66 -33.69 27.05
N ILE A 3 17.28 -34.92 26.79
CA ILE A 3 16.39 -35.35 25.67
C ILE A 3 14.99 -34.74 25.84
N VAL A 4 14.48 -34.70 27.06
CA VAL A 4 13.15 -34.13 27.36
C VAL A 4 13.14 -32.62 27.14
N ILE A 5 14.20 -31.91 27.50
CA ILE A 5 14.32 -30.45 27.28
C ILE A 5 14.40 -30.15 25.80
N MET A 6 15.13 -30.97 25.02
CA MET A 6 15.21 -30.81 23.55
C MET A 6 13.87 -31.02 22.86
N VAL A 7 13.10 -32.00 23.27
CA VAL A 7 11.76 -32.29 22.68
C VAL A 7 10.77 -31.22 23.03
N ILE A 8 10.76 -30.71 24.26
CA ILE A 8 9.90 -29.59 24.66
C ILE A 8 10.31 -28.30 23.95
N GLY A 9 11.63 -28.02 23.84
CA GLY A 9 12.16 -26.86 23.15
C GLY A 9 11.81 -26.81 21.67
N THR A 10 11.92 -27.95 20.97
CA THR A 10 11.53 -28.03 19.53
C THR A 10 10.02 -27.97 19.32
N GLY A 11 9.21 -28.48 20.25
CA GLY A 11 7.76 -28.38 20.22
C GLY A 11 7.27 -26.94 20.40
N LEU A 12 7.82 -26.23 21.38
CA LEU A 12 7.52 -24.81 21.61
C LEU A 12 8.00 -23.93 20.46
N TYR A 13 9.18 -24.18 19.91
CA TYR A 13 9.73 -23.45 18.77
C TYR A 13 8.87 -23.60 17.52
N LYS A 14 8.41 -24.82 17.20
CA LYS A 14 7.48 -25.05 16.08
C LYS A 14 6.10 -24.43 16.31
N SER A 15 5.59 -24.42 17.54
CA SER A 15 4.32 -23.79 17.88
C SER A 15 4.39 -22.26 17.76
N LEU A 16 5.52 -21.67 18.14
CA LEU A 16 5.73 -20.23 18.03
C LEU A 16 5.96 -19.76 16.59
N LEU A 17 6.64 -20.55 15.77
CA LEU A 17 6.90 -20.20 14.36
C LEU A 17 5.74 -20.55 13.42
N GLY A 18 4.99 -21.63 13.72
CA GLY A 18 3.91 -22.11 12.86
C GLY A 18 2.64 -21.27 12.91
N SER A 19 2.40 -20.53 14.00
CA SER A 19 1.21 -19.66 14.13
C SER A 19 1.41 -18.22 13.65
N ASN A 20 2.64 -17.84 13.33
CA ASN A 20 2.97 -16.43 13.04
C ASN A 20 2.91 -16.05 11.57
N SER A 21 2.94 -16.99 10.61
CA SER A 21 2.98 -16.62 9.19
C SER A 21 1.73 -15.86 8.72
N GLU A 22 0.54 -16.26 9.13
CA GLU A 22 -0.70 -15.53 8.81
C GLU A 22 -0.79 -14.18 9.54
N SER A 23 -0.26 -14.10 10.76
CA SER A 23 -0.26 -12.85 11.54
C SER A 23 0.67 -11.80 10.92
N TRP A 24 1.89 -12.16 10.50
CA TRP A 24 2.82 -11.24 9.85
C TRP A 24 2.33 -10.77 8.49
N GLU A 25 1.68 -11.64 7.72
CA GLU A 25 1.09 -11.28 6.44
C GLU A 25 -0.05 -10.28 6.59
N LYS A 26 -0.89 -10.44 7.61
CA LYS A 26 -1.97 -9.51 7.92
C LYS A 26 -1.43 -8.16 8.37
N VAL A 27 -0.41 -8.14 9.22
CA VAL A 27 0.26 -6.90 9.65
C VAL A 27 0.85 -6.15 8.46
N GLY A 28 1.45 -6.84 7.50
CA GLY A 28 2.00 -6.21 6.29
C GLY A 28 0.95 -5.47 5.45
N PHE A 29 -0.23 -6.04 5.26
CA PHE A 29 -1.30 -5.41 4.49
C PHE A 29 -1.93 -4.22 5.22
N GLU A 30 -2.16 -4.34 6.53
CA GLU A 30 -2.64 -3.24 7.37
C GLU A 30 -1.63 -2.10 7.46
N SER A 31 -0.33 -2.42 7.54
CA SER A 31 0.74 -1.43 7.51
C SER A 31 0.77 -0.68 6.17
N LEU A 32 0.57 -1.37 5.05
CA LEU A 32 0.45 -0.77 3.73
C LEU A 32 -0.73 0.19 3.64
N LYS A 33 -1.90 -0.23 4.13
CA LYS A 33 -3.09 0.63 4.21
C LYS A 33 -2.82 1.90 5.01
N ALA A 34 -2.19 1.77 6.18
CA ALA A 34 -1.82 2.91 7.02
C ALA A 34 -0.80 3.83 6.32
N SER A 35 0.18 3.27 5.61
CA SER A 35 1.16 4.05 4.82
C SER A 35 0.49 4.81 3.70
N MET A 36 -0.44 4.20 2.97
CA MET A 36 -1.21 4.87 1.93
C MET A 36 -2.06 6.01 2.50
N GLN A 37 -2.78 5.79 3.61
CA GLN A 37 -3.57 6.82 4.26
C GLN A 37 -2.72 8.02 4.68
N LYS A 38 -1.58 7.76 5.30
CA LYS A 38 -0.63 8.80 5.70
C LYS A 38 -0.05 9.54 4.49
N GLY A 39 0.35 8.81 3.46
CA GLY A 39 0.93 9.39 2.24
C GLY A 39 -0.08 10.27 1.50
N LEU A 40 -1.32 9.82 1.33
CA LEU A 40 -2.40 10.62 0.74
C LEU A 40 -2.66 11.91 1.51
N ALA A 41 -2.69 11.84 2.84
CA ALA A 41 -2.86 13.04 3.67
C ALA A 41 -1.69 14.02 3.49
N LEU A 42 -0.45 13.53 3.42
CA LEU A 42 0.74 14.35 3.19
C LEU A 42 0.74 14.99 1.80
N MET A 43 0.37 14.23 0.75
CA MET A 43 0.24 14.76 -0.62
C MET A 43 -0.80 15.88 -0.70
N HIS A 44 -1.96 15.67 -0.08
CA HIS A 44 -3.01 16.68 -0.05
C HIS A 44 -2.58 17.95 0.72
N TRP A 45 -1.90 17.79 1.85
CA TRP A 45 -1.36 18.91 2.61
C TRP A 45 -0.27 19.65 1.83
N GLN A 46 0.67 18.95 1.19
CA GLN A 46 1.71 19.53 0.34
C GLN A 46 1.09 20.32 -0.82
N TRP A 47 0.10 19.74 -1.50
CA TRP A 47 -0.64 20.41 -2.57
C TRP A 47 -1.27 21.72 -2.13
N GLN A 48 -1.89 21.76 -0.93
CA GLN A 48 -2.44 23.00 -0.38
C GLN A 48 -1.34 24.02 -0.07
N TYR A 49 -0.24 23.58 0.51
CA TYR A 49 0.89 24.42 0.88
C TYR A 49 1.60 25.03 -0.34
N GLU A 50 1.75 24.28 -1.40
CA GLU A 50 2.39 24.73 -2.67
C GLU A 50 1.47 25.59 -3.55
N GLY A 51 0.26 25.93 -3.10
CA GLY A 51 -0.66 26.80 -3.82
C GLY A 51 -1.51 26.07 -4.87
N ARG A 52 -1.78 24.80 -4.65
CA ARG A 52 -2.67 23.94 -5.46
C ARG A 52 -2.18 23.74 -6.90
N PRO A 53 -0.94 23.27 -7.11
CA PRO A 53 -0.43 22.99 -8.44
C PRO A 53 -1.12 21.78 -9.07
N SER A 54 -1.01 21.63 -10.39
CA SER A 54 -1.52 20.45 -11.10
C SER A 54 -0.70 19.17 -10.89
N SER A 55 0.49 19.28 -10.29
CA SER A 55 1.34 18.14 -9.93
C SER A 55 2.25 18.51 -8.77
N ILE A 56 2.61 17.52 -7.93
CA ILE A 56 3.55 17.67 -6.84
C ILE A 56 4.75 16.74 -7.04
N LEU A 57 5.87 17.07 -6.41
CA LEU A 57 7.02 16.17 -6.29
C LEU A 57 6.94 15.52 -4.91
N TYR A 58 6.62 14.25 -4.88
CA TYR A 58 6.52 13.48 -3.64
C TYR A 58 7.81 12.71 -3.38
N GLU A 59 8.44 12.99 -2.26
CA GLU A 59 9.67 12.33 -1.84
C GLU A 59 9.34 11.23 -0.83
N THR A 60 9.63 9.99 -1.20
CA THR A 60 9.58 8.86 -0.28
C THR A 60 10.80 8.88 0.62
N THR A 61 10.57 9.01 1.92
CA THR A 61 11.58 9.24 2.97
C THR A 61 12.64 8.11 3.05
N GLN A 62 12.36 6.94 2.55
CA GLN A 62 13.23 5.76 2.70
C GLN A 62 14.01 5.41 1.43
N ALA A 63 13.43 5.61 0.26
CA ALA A 63 14.10 5.26 -1.01
C ALA A 63 14.86 6.43 -1.64
N GLN A 64 14.83 7.64 -1.05
CA GLN A 64 15.35 8.87 -1.67
C GLN A 64 14.83 9.07 -3.11
N ARG A 65 13.68 8.49 -3.41
CA ARG A 65 13.03 8.56 -4.70
C ARG A 65 12.06 9.73 -4.70
N VAL A 66 12.12 10.51 -5.76
CA VAL A 66 11.20 11.62 -6.00
C VAL A 66 10.31 11.25 -7.17
N ASP A 67 9.03 11.09 -6.90
CA ASP A 67 8.03 10.81 -7.92
C ASP A 67 7.19 12.06 -8.20
N ARG A 68 6.96 12.33 -9.49
CA ARG A 68 6.02 13.37 -9.90
C ARG A 68 4.63 12.77 -9.94
N ILE A 69 3.72 13.35 -9.18
CA ILE A 69 2.34 12.88 -9.05
C ILE A 69 1.41 13.99 -9.55
N ASP A 70 0.60 13.67 -10.54
CA ASP A 70 -0.45 14.56 -11.01
C ASP A 70 -1.57 14.62 -9.99
N ILE A 71 -2.09 15.81 -9.74
CA ILE A 71 -3.11 16.08 -8.72
C ILE A 71 -4.32 16.73 -9.40
N ASN A 72 -5.50 16.24 -9.07
CA ASN A 72 -6.75 16.80 -9.56
C ASN A 72 -7.13 18.12 -8.87
N ALA A 73 -8.23 18.73 -9.30
CA ALA A 73 -8.70 20.01 -8.75
C ALA A 73 -9.06 19.96 -7.26
N ASP A 74 -9.37 18.78 -6.73
CA ASP A 74 -9.73 18.55 -5.32
C ASP A 74 -8.52 18.21 -4.44
N GLY A 75 -7.32 18.13 -5.03
CA GLY A 75 -6.07 17.89 -4.32
C GLY A 75 -5.73 16.43 -4.09
N TRP A 76 -6.28 15.53 -4.89
CA TRP A 76 -6.02 14.09 -4.81
C TRP A 76 -5.23 13.60 -6.02
N PRO A 77 -4.41 12.55 -5.86
CA PRO A 77 -3.69 11.93 -6.97
C PRO A 77 -4.61 11.54 -8.12
N ASP A 78 -4.30 12.03 -9.31
CA ASP A 78 -5.00 11.70 -10.55
C ASP A 78 -4.16 10.70 -11.34
N LEU A 79 -4.53 9.44 -11.23
CA LEU A 79 -3.81 8.34 -11.85
C LEU A 79 -4.34 8.08 -13.26
N ALA A 80 -3.44 7.64 -14.13
CA ALA A 80 -3.87 7.06 -15.40
C ALA A 80 -4.80 5.87 -15.15
N ARG A 81 -5.83 5.75 -15.98
CA ARG A 81 -6.89 4.73 -15.84
C ARG A 81 -6.40 3.39 -16.37
N SER A 82 -5.45 2.81 -15.66
CA SER A 82 -4.86 1.52 -16.01
C SER A 82 -4.41 0.73 -14.77
N ARG A 83 -4.32 -0.58 -14.93
CA ARG A 83 -3.81 -1.47 -13.89
C ARG A 83 -2.36 -1.17 -13.51
N GLU A 84 -1.55 -0.80 -14.49
CA GLU A 84 -0.15 -0.43 -14.32
C GLU A 84 -0.02 0.81 -13.43
N ALA A 85 -0.83 1.83 -13.68
CA ALA A 85 -0.84 3.05 -12.85
C ALA A 85 -1.28 2.76 -11.41
N CYS A 86 -2.27 1.88 -11.20
CA CYS A 86 -2.67 1.43 -9.87
C CYS A 86 -1.52 0.71 -9.14
N ARG A 87 -0.78 -0.15 -9.86
CA ARG A 87 0.37 -0.86 -9.30
C ARG A 87 1.50 0.09 -8.94
N ASP A 88 1.86 1.00 -9.84
CA ASP A 88 2.95 1.95 -9.63
C ASP A 88 2.62 2.89 -8.46
N PHE A 89 1.36 3.29 -8.33
CA PHE A 89 0.87 4.07 -7.20
C PHE A 89 1.00 3.32 -5.86
N LEU A 90 0.66 2.03 -5.83
CA LEU A 90 0.87 1.20 -4.65
C LEU A 90 2.35 1.13 -4.28
N ASN A 91 3.23 0.98 -5.26
CA ASN A 91 4.68 0.86 -5.04
C ASN A 91 5.27 2.11 -4.35
N ILE A 92 4.71 3.30 -4.55
CA ILE A 92 5.15 4.54 -3.87
C ILE A 92 5.06 4.39 -2.34
N PHE A 93 4.04 3.71 -1.83
CA PHE A 93 3.81 3.56 -0.38
C PHE A 93 4.43 2.29 0.19
N ALA A 94 4.72 1.34 -0.65
CA ALA A 94 5.15 0.03 -0.24
C ALA A 94 6.64 -0.04 0.13
N ASP A 95 7.45 0.89 -0.36
CA ASP A 95 8.87 1.01 0.02
C ASP A 95 9.05 1.15 1.55
N SER A 96 8.11 1.79 2.24
CA SER A 96 8.12 1.92 3.69
C SER A 96 7.90 0.61 4.45
N VAL A 97 7.24 -0.36 3.82
CA VAL A 97 6.88 -1.65 4.44
C VAL A 97 7.99 -2.69 4.24
N VAL A 98 8.71 -2.63 3.13
CA VAL A 98 9.72 -3.63 2.76
C VAL A 98 11.06 -3.40 3.44
N VAL A 99 11.44 -2.15 3.71
CA VAL A 99 12.70 -1.83 4.40
C VAL A 99 12.74 -2.36 5.83
N GLU A 100 11.59 -2.43 6.51
CA GLU A 100 11.54 -3.05 7.85
C GLU A 100 11.79 -4.57 7.83
N VAL A 101 11.54 -5.24 6.69
CA VAL A 101 11.59 -6.71 6.60
C VAL A 101 12.89 -7.25 6.02
N SER A 102 13.58 -6.55 5.13
CA SER A 102 14.69 -7.16 4.36
C SER A 102 16.03 -6.44 4.34
N GLY A 103 16.10 -5.15 4.67
CA GLY A 103 17.37 -4.40 4.66
C GLY A 103 18.10 -4.37 3.30
N LEU A 104 17.45 -4.75 2.21
CA LEU A 104 17.99 -4.84 0.86
C LEU A 104 17.30 -3.81 -0.03
N GLU A 105 18.11 -2.88 -0.51
CA GLU A 105 17.77 -1.87 -1.51
C GLU A 105 17.61 -2.57 -2.88
N LEU A 106 16.38 -2.79 -3.33
CA LEU A 106 16.10 -3.35 -4.64
C LEU A 106 14.83 -2.70 -5.19
N ASP A 107 14.89 -2.33 -6.46
CA ASP A 107 13.74 -1.97 -7.30
C ASP A 107 12.82 -3.19 -7.48
N VAL A 108 12.09 -3.51 -6.40
CA VAL A 108 11.29 -4.73 -6.29
C VAL A 108 9.82 -4.37 -6.49
N ASP A 109 9.20 -5.02 -7.46
CA ASP A 109 7.73 -4.99 -7.61
C ASP A 109 7.08 -5.67 -6.39
N ILE A 110 6.65 -4.86 -5.45
CA ILE A 110 6.11 -5.26 -4.15
C ILE A 110 4.81 -6.06 -4.31
N THR A 111 4.05 -5.80 -5.36
CA THR A 111 2.83 -6.57 -5.64
C THR A 111 3.15 -8.06 -5.81
N LYS A 112 4.26 -8.38 -6.48
CA LYS A 112 4.73 -9.76 -6.63
C LYS A 112 5.30 -10.32 -5.33
N GLN A 113 6.08 -9.53 -4.60
CA GLN A 113 6.71 -9.98 -3.37
C GLN A 113 5.69 -10.25 -2.26
N LEU A 114 4.67 -9.39 -2.11
CA LEU A 114 3.61 -9.55 -1.12
C LEU A 114 2.42 -10.39 -1.63
N GLY A 115 2.43 -10.83 -2.90
CA GLY A 115 1.33 -11.58 -3.50
C GLY A 115 0.03 -10.76 -3.55
N ILE A 116 0.13 -9.45 -3.83
CA ILE A 116 -1.01 -8.55 -3.95
C ILE A 116 -1.49 -8.57 -5.40
N SER A 117 -2.77 -8.87 -5.61
CA SER A 117 -3.45 -8.68 -6.88
C SER A 117 -3.89 -7.24 -7.03
N VAL A 118 -3.63 -6.65 -8.19
CA VAL A 118 -4.03 -5.27 -8.51
C VAL A 118 -5.03 -5.30 -9.65
N GLU A 119 -6.14 -4.62 -9.47
CA GLU A 119 -7.19 -4.47 -10.49
C GLU A 119 -7.55 -3.00 -10.65
N PHE A 120 -7.83 -2.60 -11.89
CA PHE A 120 -8.45 -1.32 -12.18
C PHE A 120 -9.89 -1.56 -12.60
N LEU A 121 -10.83 -0.92 -11.91
CA LEU A 121 -12.26 -1.07 -12.11
C LEU A 121 -12.85 0.26 -12.54
N VAL A 122 -13.54 0.25 -13.68
CA VAL A 122 -14.15 1.43 -14.26
C VAL A 122 -15.55 1.60 -13.70
N GLN A 123 -15.82 2.74 -13.09
CA GLN A 123 -17.16 3.20 -12.71
C GLN A 123 -18.00 2.17 -11.92
N GLN A 124 -17.35 1.47 -10.99
CA GLN A 124 -18.02 0.39 -10.25
C GLN A 124 -18.92 0.90 -9.13
N GLU A 125 -18.62 2.07 -8.57
CA GLU A 125 -19.39 2.64 -7.47
C GLU A 125 -19.78 4.09 -7.75
N LEU A 126 -20.85 4.51 -7.10
CA LEU A 126 -21.28 5.91 -7.09
C LEU A 126 -20.68 6.57 -5.83
N ASN A 127 -20.05 7.72 -5.99
CA ASN A 127 -19.65 8.52 -4.84
C ASN A 127 -20.89 9.09 -4.11
N ASP A 128 -20.69 9.79 -2.99
CA ASP A 128 -21.78 10.39 -2.22
C ASP A 128 -22.63 11.40 -3.02
N SER A 129 -22.08 11.89 -4.14
CA SER A 129 -22.76 12.80 -5.07
C SER A 129 -23.50 12.08 -6.21
N GLY A 130 -23.46 10.74 -6.24
CA GLY A 130 -24.08 9.93 -7.29
C GLY A 130 -23.28 9.83 -8.60
N GLU A 131 -22.01 10.23 -8.59
CA GLU A 131 -21.10 10.10 -9.73
C GLU A 131 -20.35 8.78 -9.69
N ALA A 132 -20.19 8.18 -10.87
CA ALA A 132 -19.44 6.95 -11.00
C ALA A 132 -17.93 7.21 -10.80
N VAL A 133 -17.28 6.38 -9.97
CA VAL A 133 -15.88 6.51 -9.58
C VAL A 133 -15.08 5.32 -10.10
N ASP A 134 -13.93 5.60 -10.68
CA ASP A 134 -12.95 4.60 -11.04
C ASP A 134 -12.17 4.17 -9.79
N ILE A 135 -11.85 2.88 -9.69
CA ILE A 135 -11.29 2.28 -8.47
C ILE A 135 -10.02 1.50 -8.79
N CYS A 136 -8.96 1.73 -8.01
CA CYS A 136 -7.85 0.80 -7.89
C CYS A 136 -8.11 -0.15 -6.73
N ARG A 137 -8.27 -1.44 -7.03
CA ARG A 137 -8.48 -2.48 -6.02
C ARG A 137 -7.20 -3.28 -5.83
N TYR A 138 -6.81 -3.44 -4.58
CA TYR A 138 -5.66 -4.21 -4.15
C TYR A 138 -6.16 -5.34 -3.26
N SER A 139 -5.95 -6.58 -3.65
CA SER A 139 -6.45 -7.73 -2.90
C SER A 139 -5.36 -8.73 -2.58
N ARG A 140 -5.44 -9.32 -1.39
CA ARG A 140 -4.56 -10.37 -0.94
C ARG A 140 -5.31 -11.34 -0.04
N LYS A 141 -5.47 -12.59 -0.49
CA LYS A 141 -6.27 -13.59 0.25
C LYS A 141 -7.66 -13.03 0.58
N ASN A 142 -7.96 -12.79 1.86
CA ASN A 142 -9.24 -12.30 2.37
C ASN A 142 -9.19 -10.82 2.75
N GLN A 143 -8.15 -10.08 2.32
CA GLN A 143 -8.00 -8.65 2.57
C GLN A 143 -8.14 -7.90 1.26
N GLU A 144 -8.82 -6.77 1.32
CA GLU A 144 -9.07 -5.91 0.18
C GLU A 144 -8.89 -4.44 0.59
N LEU A 145 -8.37 -3.66 -0.32
CA LEU A 145 -8.13 -2.23 -0.17
C LEU A 145 -8.51 -1.56 -1.48
N GLU A 146 -9.37 -0.55 -1.42
CA GLU A 146 -9.83 0.19 -2.58
C GLU A 146 -9.43 1.66 -2.48
N TYR A 147 -8.83 2.17 -3.54
CA TYR A 147 -8.57 3.59 -3.71
C TYR A 147 -9.50 4.15 -4.78
N HIS A 148 -10.33 5.11 -4.39
CA HIS A 148 -11.26 5.78 -5.29
C HIS A 148 -10.57 6.97 -5.96
N LEU A 149 -10.37 6.86 -7.28
CA LEU A 149 -9.75 7.90 -8.08
C LEU A 149 -10.62 9.16 -8.07
N GLY A 150 -9.97 10.31 -7.96
CA GLY A 150 -10.65 11.60 -7.97
C GLY A 150 -11.16 12.05 -6.59
N THR A 151 -11.49 11.15 -5.67
CA THR A 151 -11.99 11.50 -4.34
C THR A 151 -10.96 11.34 -3.23
N GLY A 152 -9.88 10.60 -3.46
CA GLY A 152 -8.85 10.30 -2.47
C GLY A 152 -9.30 9.37 -1.34
N LYS A 153 -10.51 8.81 -1.41
CA LYS A 153 -11.03 7.90 -0.41
C LYS A 153 -10.34 6.54 -0.50
N LEU A 154 -10.06 5.96 0.66
CA LEU A 154 -9.43 4.64 0.82
C LEU A 154 -10.29 3.79 1.76
N PHE A 155 -10.72 2.62 1.29
CA PHE A 155 -11.61 1.69 2.00
C PHE A 155 -10.93 0.35 2.31
#